data_72e93ac0e6552f11e9a0d2821aa55bbb
#
_entry.id   72e93ac0e6552f11e9a0d2821aa55bbb
#
_cell.length_a   1.000
_cell.length_b   1.000
_cell.length_c   1.000
_cell.angle_alpha   90.00
_cell.angle_beta   90.00
_cell.angle_gamma   90.00
#
_symmetry.space_group_name_H-M   'P 1'
#
loop_
_entity.id
_entity.type
_entity.pdbx_description
1 polymer ?
#
loop_
_entity_poly.entity_id
_entity_poly.type
_entity_poly.pdbx_seq_one_letter_code
_entity_poly.pdbx_strand_id
1 'polypeptide(L)'
;IPLRLVGSEMCIRDRYTSSDVLGIELGGSLKNVIALAAGIADGLGYGDNTKAALITRGIHEISRLGVAMGGRLQTFYGLTGMGDLIVTCASMHSRNRRAGILIGQGKSMREAMDEVQMVVEGVYSAKAALILAKKYNISMPITEKINEILFEGKNAKDAVRELMLRDRKVEYE
;
A
#
# COMPACT_ATOMS: atom_id res chain seq x y z
N ILE A 1 12.54 -36.65 2.31
CA ILE A 1 12.48 -35.19 2.02
C ILE A 1 13.90 -34.64 2.08
N PRO A 2 14.41 -33.99 1.01
CA PRO A 2 15.77 -33.43 1.03
C PRO A 2 15.91 -32.42 2.18
N LEU A 3 17.00 -32.49 2.94
CA LEU A 3 17.33 -31.62 4.07
C LEU A 3 17.18 -30.10 3.76
N ARG A 4 17.41 -29.70 2.50
CA ARG A 4 17.24 -28.32 2.04
C ARG A 4 15.78 -27.83 1.99
N LEU A 5 14.80 -28.70 2.16
CA LEU A 5 13.37 -28.35 2.25
C LEU A 5 12.87 -28.24 3.68
N VAL A 6 13.70 -28.51 4.68
CA VAL A 6 13.32 -28.45 6.12
C VAL A 6 12.87 -27.04 6.50
N GLY A 7 13.52 -26.00 5.99
CA GLY A 7 13.09 -24.61 6.21
C GLY A 7 11.74 -24.27 5.57
N SER A 8 11.40 -24.90 4.44
CA SER A 8 10.11 -24.69 3.78
C SER A 8 8.98 -25.47 4.44
N GLU A 9 9.25 -26.56 5.16
CA GLU A 9 8.23 -27.30 5.93
C GLU A 9 7.63 -26.42 7.05
N MET A 10 8.44 -25.60 7.70
CA MET A 10 7.97 -24.70 8.75
C MET A 10 6.96 -23.69 8.19
N CYS A 11 7.23 -23.14 7.00
CA CYS A 11 6.28 -22.26 6.29
C CYS A 11 5.07 -23.00 5.73
N ILE A 12 5.20 -24.30 5.43
CA ILE A 12 4.12 -25.12 4.85
C ILE A 12 3.12 -25.58 5.92
N ARG A 13 3.56 -25.82 7.15
CA ARG A 13 2.70 -26.25 8.26
C ARG A 13 1.78 -25.15 8.76
N ASP A 14 2.22 -23.88 8.68
CA ASP A 14 1.44 -22.72 9.09
C ASP A 14 0.60 -22.15 7.95
N ARG A 15 -0.12 -23.00 7.24
CA ARG A 15 -1.07 -22.58 6.20
C ARG A 15 -2.40 -22.22 6.81
N TYR A 16 -2.85 -21.02 6.49
CA TYR A 16 -4.17 -20.55 6.84
C TYR A 16 -5.03 -20.48 5.58
N THR A 17 -6.23 -21.01 5.64
CA THR A 17 -7.20 -20.92 4.54
C THR A 17 -8.23 -19.84 4.85
N SER A 18 -8.70 -19.15 3.82
CA SER A 18 -9.78 -18.19 3.93
C SER A 18 -10.78 -18.38 2.80
N SER A 19 -12.05 -18.27 3.12
CA SER A 19 -13.14 -18.26 2.14
C SER A 19 -13.41 -16.86 1.55
N ASP A 20 -12.74 -15.82 2.08
CA ASP A 20 -12.88 -14.44 1.62
C ASP A 20 -11.89 -14.13 0.50
N VAL A 21 -12.14 -14.72 -0.68
CA VAL A 21 -11.29 -14.52 -1.87
C VAL A 21 -11.21 -13.04 -2.24
N LEU A 22 -12.34 -12.33 -2.20
CA LEU A 22 -12.39 -10.90 -2.53
C LEU A 22 -11.50 -10.07 -1.61
N GLY A 23 -11.59 -10.29 -0.30
CA GLY A 23 -10.76 -9.58 0.67
C GLY A 23 -9.28 -9.85 0.50
N ILE A 24 -8.90 -11.09 0.18
CA ILE A 24 -7.51 -11.48 -0.10
C ILE A 24 -6.98 -10.76 -1.34
N GLU A 25 -7.71 -10.76 -2.44
CA GLU A 25 -7.29 -10.12 -3.70
C GLU A 25 -7.18 -8.61 -3.57
N LEU A 26 -8.15 -7.98 -2.89
CA LEU A 26 -8.11 -6.53 -2.63
C LEU A 26 -6.94 -6.14 -1.72
N GLY A 27 -6.73 -6.87 -0.62
CA GLY A 27 -5.59 -6.64 0.28
C GLY A 27 -4.26 -6.75 -0.47
N GLY A 28 -4.07 -7.82 -1.24
CA GLY A 28 -2.88 -8.08 -2.04
C GLY A 28 -2.60 -7.03 -3.13
N SER A 29 -3.65 -6.44 -3.71
CA SER A 29 -3.51 -5.39 -4.72
C SER A 29 -3.28 -4.02 -4.12
N LEU A 30 -4.10 -3.63 -3.14
CA LEU A 30 -4.11 -2.28 -2.58
C LEU A 30 -2.91 -2.00 -1.67
N LYS A 31 -2.32 -3.03 -1.01
CA LYS A 31 -1.09 -2.87 -0.25
C LYS A 31 0.04 -2.22 -1.06
N ASN A 32 0.09 -2.50 -2.37
CA ASN A 32 1.12 -1.99 -3.25
C ASN A 32 1.07 -0.46 -3.40
N VAL A 33 -0.13 0.12 -3.31
CA VAL A 33 -0.32 1.59 -3.31
C VAL A 33 0.25 2.20 -2.04
N ILE A 34 -0.02 1.56 -0.89
CA ILE A 34 0.50 2.04 0.40
C ILE A 34 2.01 1.85 0.48
N ALA A 35 2.55 0.75 -0.08
CA ALA A 35 4.00 0.54 -0.17
C ALA A 35 4.69 1.61 -1.04
N LEU A 36 4.04 2.04 -2.13
CA LEU A 36 4.52 3.17 -2.93
C LEU A 36 4.53 4.47 -2.11
N ALA A 37 3.46 4.74 -1.36
CA ALA A 37 3.37 5.89 -0.46
C ALA A 37 4.44 5.86 0.64
N ALA A 38 4.70 4.69 1.24
CA ALA A 38 5.76 4.51 2.23
C ALA A 38 7.14 4.78 1.62
N GLY A 39 7.37 4.33 0.39
CA GLY A 39 8.60 4.64 -0.35
C GLY A 39 8.76 6.14 -0.62
N ILE A 40 7.70 6.84 -1.02
CA ILE A 40 7.73 8.30 -1.22
C ILE A 40 8.10 9.01 0.09
N ALA A 41 7.52 8.61 1.21
CA ALA A 41 7.85 9.17 2.52
C ALA A 41 9.33 8.93 2.87
N ASP A 42 9.85 7.71 2.64
CA ASP A 42 11.27 7.40 2.81
C ASP A 42 12.17 8.27 1.92
N GLY A 43 11.81 8.44 0.66
CA GLY A 43 12.56 9.26 -0.32
C GLY A 43 12.59 10.75 0.04
N LEU A 44 11.56 11.24 0.72
CA LEU A 44 11.48 12.60 1.28
C LEU A 44 12.24 12.74 2.61
N GLY A 45 12.80 11.66 3.17
CA GLY A 45 13.54 11.67 4.42
C GLY A 45 12.69 11.61 5.69
N TYR A 46 11.42 11.21 5.60
CA TYR A 46 10.59 10.96 6.79
C TYR A 46 11.00 9.67 7.49
N GLY A 47 10.96 9.69 8.83
CA GLY A 47 11.37 8.56 9.66
C GLY A 47 10.30 7.48 9.86
N ASP A 48 10.66 6.46 10.66
CA ASP A 48 9.84 5.26 10.86
C ASP A 48 8.48 5.53 11.51
N ASN A 49 8.35 6.57 12.35
CA ASN A 49 7.07 6.97 12.92
C ASN A 49 6.07 7.40 11.85
N THR A 50 6.52 8.13 10.83
CA THR A 50 5.69 8.52 9.69
C THR A 50 5.27 7.29 8.89
N LYS A 51 6.19 6.36 8.69
CA LYS A 51 5.91 5.09 8.01
C LYS A 51 4.88 4.25 8.77
N ALA A 52 5.02 4.12 10.10
CA ALA A 52 4.08 3.40 10.94
C ALA A 52 2.67 4.03 10.87
N ALA A 53 2.56 5.35 10.98
CA ALA A 53 1.31 6.08 10.84
C ALA A 53 0.68 5.86 9.44
N LEU A 54 1.49 5.88 8.39
CA LEU A 54 1.05 5.67 7.01
C LEU A 54 0.52 4.24 6.80
N ILE A 55 1.19 3.23 7.36
CA ILE A 55 0.75 1.83 7.31
C ILE A 55 -0.59 1.67 8.03
N THR A 56 -0.71 2.21 9.24
CA THR A 56 -1.95 2.15 10.04
C THR A 56 -3.12 2.82 9.32
N ARG A 57 -2.92 4.00 8.75
CA ARG A 57 -3.95 4.69 7.99
C ARG A 57 -4.25 4.00 6.66
N GLY A 58 -3.23 3.44 6.01
CA GLY A 58 -3.37 2.69 4.77
C GLY A 58 -4.23 1.46 4.92
N ILE A 59 -4.05 0.68 6.00
CA ILE A 59 -4.91 -0.48 6.24
C ILE A 59 -6.36 -0.07 6.49
N HIS A 60 -6.60 1.09 7.11
CA HIS A 60 -7.95 1.64 7.26
C HIS A 60 -8.59 2.00 5.91
N GLU A 61 -7.86 2.60 4.98
CA GLU A 61 -8.37 2.87 3.64
C GLU A 61 -8.72 1.59 2.90
N ILE A 62 -7.81 0.62 2.92
CA ILE A 62 -7.98 -0.68 2.27
C ILE A 62 -9.18 -1.43 2.85
N SER A 63 -9.29 -1.50 4.17
CA SER A 63 -10.36 -2.25 4.83
C SER A 63 -11.74 -1.62 4.60
N ARG A 64 -11.86 -0.29 4.62
CA ARG A 64 -13.13 0.39 4.31
C ARG A 64 -13.61 0.11 2.89
N LEU A 65 -12.72 0.24 1.91
CA LEU A 65 -13.08 -0.10 0.53
C LEU A 65 -13.41 -1.59 0.40
N GLY A 66 -12.59 -2.46 0.98
CA GLY A 66 -12.78 -3.89 0.90
C GLY A 66 -14.08 -4.37 1.53
N VAL A 67 -14.46 -3.83 2.68
CA VAL A 67 -15.73 -4.14 3.34
C VAL A 67 -16.92 -3.60 2.52
N ALA A 68 -16.82 -2.40 1.99
CA ALA A 68 -17.85 -1.84 1.11
C ALA A 68 -18.07 -2.67 -0.18
N MET A 69 -17.04 -3.38 -0.61
CA MET A 69 -17.10 -4.30 -1.76
C MET A 69 -17.59 -5.71 -1.38
N GLY A 70 -17.77 -6.01 -0.09
CA GLY A 70 -18.26 -7.31 0.41
C GLY A 70 -17.19 -8.22 1.02
N GLY A 71 -15.94 -7.75 1.16
CA GLY A 71 -14.88 -8.44 1.90
C GLY A 71 -15.10 -8.39 3.41
N ARG A 72 -14.43 -9.26 4.15
CA ARG A 72 -14.52 -9.35 5.61
C ARG A 72 -13.43 -8.51 6.27
N LEU A 73 -13.81 -7.71 7.26
CA LEU A 73 -12.87 -6.85 7.99
C LEU A 73 -11.66 -7.63 8.54
N GLN A 74 -11.90 -8.81 9.09
CA GLN A 74 -10.88 -9.67 9.69
C GLN A 74 -9.78 -10.07 8.68
N THR A 75 -10.13 -10.23 7.40
CA THR A 75 -9.16 -10.55 6.34
C THR A 75 -8.09 -9.46 6.21
N PHE A 76 -8.50 -8.19 6.32
CA PHE A 76 -7.58 -7.04 6.20
C PHE A 76 -6.67 -6.88 7.42
N TYR A 77 -7.05 -7.37 8.59
CA TYR A 77 -6.21 -7.39 9.79
C TYR A 77 -5.40 -8.68 9.95
N GLY A 78 -5.58 -9.64 9.06
CA GLY A 78 -4.85 -10.91 9.03
C GLY A 78 -3.54 -10.86 8.23
N LEU A 79 -3.05 -12.07 7.88
CA LEU A 79 -1.78 -12.27 7.18
C LEU A 79 -1.76 -11.61 5.79
N THR A 80 -2.85 -11.73 5.05
CA THR A 80 -2.98 -11.18 3.68
C THR A 80 -3.15 -9.65 3.68
N GLY A 81 -3.69 -9.08 4.72
CA GLY A 81 -3.87 -7.64 4.85
C GLY A 81 -2.69 -6.99 5.57
N MET A 82 -2.78 -6.82 6.88
CA MET A 82 -1.79 -6.10 7.70
C MET A 82 -0.40 -6.75 7.63
N GLY A 83 -0.31 -8.08 7.69
CA GLY A 83 0.97 -8.79 7.66
C GLY A 83 1.75 -8.52 6.37
N ASP A 84 1.09 -8.70 5.23
CA ASP A 84 1.69 -8.48 3.92
C ASP A 84 1.94 -6.99 3.63
N LEU A 85 1.08 -6.10 4.13
CA LEU A 85 1.27 -4.65 4.03
C LEU A 85 2.54 -4.20 4.76
N ILE A 86 2.73 -4.63 6.02
CA ILE A 86 3.89 -4.25 6.83
C ILE A 86 5.18 -4.68 6.15
N VAL A 87 5.29 -5.95 5.74
CA VAL A 87 6.51 -6.44 5.09
C VAL A 87 6.76 -5.76 3.76
N THR A 88 5.71 -5.47 2.97
CA THR A 88 5.84 -4.80 1.68
C THR A 88 6.31 -3.34 1.82
N CYS A 89 5.85 -2.64 2.85
CA CYS A 89 6.28 -1.27 3.17
C CYS A 89 7.68 -1.21 3.78
N ALA A 90 8.12 -2.26 4.49
CA ALA A 90 9.42 -2.28 5.16
C ALA A 90 10.55 -2.84 4.29
N SER A 91 10.25 -3.77 3.38
CA SER A 91 11.26 -4.50 2.60
C SER A 91 11.88 -3.65 1.48
N MET A 92 13.21 -3.65 1.39
CA MET A 92 13.94 -3.08 0.24
C MET A 92 13.80 -3.92 -1.04
N HIS A 93 13.28 -5.15 -0.94
CA HIS A 93 12.95 -5.97 -2.10
C HIS A 93 11.61 -5.58 -2.75
N SER A 94 10.79 -4.77 -2.07
CA SER A 94 9.53 -4.25 -2.61
C SER A 94 9.80 -3.29 -3.77
N ARG A 95 9.38 -3.67 -4.96
CA ARG A 95 9.44 -2.84 -6.18
C ARG A 95 8.67 -1.53 -6.00
N ASN A 96 7.50 -1.63 -5.39
CA ASN A 96 6.64 -0.47 -5.12
C ASN A 96 7.31 0.52 -4.16
N ARG A 97 7.89 0.02 -3.06
CA ARG A 97 8.66 0.87 -2.14
C ARG A 97 9.84 1.52 -2.81
N ARG A 98 10.63 0.77 -3.61
CA ARG A 98 11.80 1.30 -4.34
C ARG A 98 11.39 2.40 -5.32
N ALA A 99 10.34 2.17 -6.13
CA ALA A 99 9.81 3.20 -7.02
C ALA A 99 9.35 4.44 -6.24
N GLY A 100 8.67 4.24 -5.11
CA GLY A 100 8.27 5.33 -4.23
C GLY A 100 9.45 6.16 -3.72
N ILE A 101 10.55 5.52 -3.29
CA ILE A 101 11.76 6.22 -2.85
C ILE A 101 12.30 7.13 -3.96
N LEU A 102 12.39 6.62 -5.18
CA LEU A 102 12.87 7.41 -6.33
C LEU A 102 11.95 8.61 -6.63
N ILE A 103 10.64 8.43 -6.55
CA ILE A 103 9.67 9.52 -6.73
C ILE A 103 9.81 10.55 -5.60
N GLY A 104 9.96 10.10 -4.35
CA GLY A 104 10.20 10.99 -3.20
C GLY A 104 11.50 11.80 -3.32
N GLN A 105 12.51 11.25 -3.99
CA GLN A 105 13.76 11.92 -4.33
C GLN A 105 13.65 12.88 -5.53
N GLY A 106 12.46 13.01 -6.13
CA GLY A 106 12.17 13.96 -7.19
C GLY A 106 12.16 13.39 -8.61
N LYS A 107 12.30 12.06 -8.78
CA LYS A 107 12.15 11.44 -10.10
C LYS A 107 10.67 11.39 -10.50
N SER A 108 10.41 11.51 -11.79
CA SER A 108 9.08 11.25 -12.34
C SER A 108 8.69 9.77 -12.19
N MET A 109 7.39 9.48 -12.25
CA MET A 109 6.88 8.10 -12.27
C MET A 109 7.59 7.24 -13.33
N ARG A 110 7.79 7.79 -14.54
CA ARG A 110 8.40 7.07 -15.66
C ARG A 110 9.86 6.71 -15.38
N GLU A 111 10.65 7.69 -14.95
CA GLU A 111 12.05 7.46 -14.58
C GLU A 111 12.21 6.45 -13.45
N ALA A 112 11.31 6.51 -12.43
CA ALA A 112 11.32 5.57 -11.32
C ALA A 112 10.98 4.14 -11.78
N MET A 113 10.01 3.98 -12.68
CA MET A 113 9.65 2.67 -13.23
C MET A 113 10.78 2.09 -14.11
N ASP A 114 11.40 2.93 -14.94
CA ASP A 114 12.51 2.53 -15.81
C ASP A 114 13.72 2.07 -14.99
N GLU A 115 14.01 2.74 -13.86
CA GLU A 115 15.14 2.37 -12.98
C GLU A 115 14.87 1.09 -12.16
N VAL A 116 13.62 0.85 -11.77
CA VAL A 116 13.24 -0.39 -11.08
C VAL A 116 13.34 -1.60 -12.03
N GLN A 117 13.23 -1.39 -13.34
CA GLN A 117 13.32 -2.41 -14.41
C GLN A 117 12.33 -3.57 -14.26
N MET A 118 11.27 -3.38 -13.52
CA MET A 118 10.24 -4.38 -13.24
C MET A 118 8.87 -3.68 -13.13
N VAL A 119 7.80 -4.47 -13.28
CA VAL A 119 6.46 -3.95 -13.11
C VAL A 119 6.25 -3.43 -11.68
N VAL A 120 5.79 -2.19 -11.56
CA VAL A 120 5.41 -1.54 -10.29
C VAL A 120 3.89 -1.57 -10.20
N GLU A 121 3.35 -2.64 -9.61
CA GLU A 121 1.91 -2.88 -9.56
C GLU A 121 1.13 -1.75 -8.88
N GLY A 122 1.74 -1.10 -7.88
CA GLY A 122 1.14 0.02 -7.14
C GLY A 122 0.70 1.18 -8.02
N VAL A 123 1.39 1.42 -9.14
CA VAL A 123 1.03 2.47 -10.10
C VAL A 123 -0.33 2.17 -10.74
N TYR A 124 -0.53 0.94 -11.20
CA TYR A 124 -1.79 0.52 -11.82
C TYR A 124 -2.90 0.37 -10.80
N SER A 125 -2.59 -0.22 -9.64
CA SER A 125 -3.53 -0.40 -8.53
C SER A 125 -4.03 0.94 -7.98
N ALA A 126 -3.21 1.99 -7.95
CA ALA A 126 -3.62 3.32 -7.49
C ALA A 126 -4.76 3.88 -8.33
N LYS A 127 -4.67 3.76 -9.66
CA LYS A 127 -5.71 4.23 -10.57
C LYS A 127 -7.01 3.43 -10.41
N ALA A 128 -6.91 2.09 -10.34
CA ALA A 128 -8.06 1.21 -10.15
C ALA A 128 -8.73 1.46 -8.78
N ALA A 129 -7.94 1.61 -7.72
CA ALA A 129 -8.43 1.90 -6.37
C ALA A 129 -9.24 3.19 -6.31
N LEU A 130 -8.78 4.25 -6.99
CA LEU A 130 -9.50 5.53 -7.02
C LEU A 130 -10.86 5.41 -7.75
N ILE A 131 -10.93 4.63 -8.82
CA ILE A 131 -12.19 4.35 -9.53
C ILE A 131 -13.16 3.60 -8.61
N LEU A 132 -12.68 2.57 -7.92
CA LEU A 132 -13.48 1.80 -6.98
C LEU A 132 -13.92 2.65 -5.78
N ALA A 133 -13.03 3.47 -5.22
CA ALA A 133 -13.34 4.38 -4.14
C ALA A 133 -14.50 5.32 -4.49
N LYS A 134 -14.48 5.91 -5.69
CA LYS A 134 -15.57 6.74 -6.20
C LYS A 134 -16.86 5.94 -6.38
N LYS A 135 -16.79 4.75 -6.95
CA LYS A 135 -17.95 3.88 -7.17
C LYS A 135 -18.66 3.51 -5.86
N TYR A 136 -17.90 3.22 -4.81
CA TYR A 136 -18.43 2.82 -3.49
C TYR A 136 -18.54 3.97 -2.50
N ASN A 137 -18.28 5.21 -2.94
CA ASN A 137 -18.31 6.42 -2.10
C ASN A 137 -17.44 6.32 -0.84
N ILE A 138 -16.24 5.77 -0.99
CA ILE A 138 -15.25 5.61 0.08
C ILE A 138 -14.14 6.63 -0.08
N SER A 139 -13.85 7.40 0.97
CA SER A 139 -12.73 8.34 0.99
C SER A 139 -11.41 7.58 1.21
N MET A 140 -10.46 7.75 0.29
CA MET A 140 -9.13 7.13 0.32
C MET A 140 -8.04 8.19 0.12
N PRO A 141 -7.82 9.05 1.11
CA PRO A 141 -6.94 10.22 0.96
C PRO A 141 -5.48 9.90 0.62
N ILE A 142 -4.92 8.80 1.12
CA ILE A 142 -3.55 8.39 0.74
C ILE A 142 -3.52 7.99 -0.73
N THR A 143 -4.49 7.17 -1.15
CA THR A 143 -4.64 6.71 -2.53
C THR A 143 -4.88 7.88 -3.48
N GLU A 144 -5.68 8.88 -3.09
CA GLU A 144 -5.93 10.10 -3.85
C GLU A 144 -4.62 10.87 -4.08
N LYS A 145 -3.83 11.11 -3.01
CA LYS A 145 -2.54 11.82 -3.13
C LYS A 145 -1.51 11.06 -3.97
N ILE A 146 -1.50 9.75 -3.90
CA ILE A 146 -0.65 8.92 -4.78
C ILE A 146 -1.06 9.12 -6.24
N ASN A 147 -2.35 9.14 -6.57
CA ASN A 147 -2.81 9.40 -7.93
C ASN A 147 -2.40 10.81 -8.42
N GLU A 148 -2.57 11.85 -7.59
CA GLU A 148 -2.14 13.22 -7.89
C GLU A 148 -0.64 13.28 -8.20
N ILE A 149 0.21 12.60 -7.42
CA ILE A 149 1.65 12.54 -7.65
C ILE A 149 1.97 11.81 -8.96
N LEU A 150 1.37 10.64 -9.19
CA LEU A 150 1.70 9.78 -10.31
C LEU A 150 1.19 10.30 -11.65
N PHE A 151 0.00 10.88 -11.69
CA PHE A 151 -0.71 11.16 -12.94
C PHE A 151 -1.01 12.64 -13.18
N GLU A 152 -0.96 13.48 -12.15
CA GLU A 152 -1.28 14.90 -12.24
C GLU A 152 -0.03 15.79 -12.02
N GLY A 153 1.13 15.17 -11.79
CA GLY A 153 2.40 15.89 -11.63
C GLY A 153 2.52 16.66 -10.32
N LYS A 154 1.71 16.32 -9.30
CA LYS A 154 1.79 16.97 -8.00
C LYS A 154 3.10 16.68 -7.31
N ASN A 155 3.69 17.70 -6.69
CA ASN A 155 4.92 17.53 -5.92
C ASN A 155 4.66 16.62 -4.70
N ALA A 156 5.52 15.62 -4.49
CA ALA A 156 5.38 14.64 -3.41
C ALA A 156 5.39 15.31 -2.01
N LYS A 157 6.24 16.32 -1.80
CA LYS A 157 6.31 17.05 -0.52
C LYS A 157 5.03 17.81 -0.22
N ASP A 158 4.42 18.43 -1.24
CA ASP A 158 3.15 19.15 -1.09
C ASP A 158 2.01 18.19 -0.79
N ALA A 159 1.96 17.05 -1.47
CA ALA A 159 0.96 16.01 -1.23
C ALA A 159 1.01 15.47 0.22
N VAL A 160 2.22 15.21 0.75
CA VAL A 160 2.40 14.80 2.16
C VAL A 160 1.97 15.91 3.11
N ARG A 161 2.34 17.17 2.83
CA ARG A 161 1.93 18.31 3.66
C ARG A 161 0.41 18.44 3.72
N GLU A 162 -0.28 18.30 2.60
CA GLU A 162 -1.75 18.33 2.57
C GLU A 162 -2.39 17.20 3.38
N LEU A 163 -1.81 15.99 3.34
CA LEU A 163 -2.28 14.88 4.19
C LEU A 163 -2.12 15.20 5.68
N MET A 164 -1.04 15.89 6.06
CA MET A 164 -0.78 16.27 7.46
C MET A 164 -1.67 17.41 7.95
N LEU A 165 -2.11 18.31 7.05
CA LEU A 165 -2.93 19.48 7.37
C LEU A 165 -4.44 19.19 7.28
N ARG A 166 -4.84 17.95 7.01
CA ARG A 166 -6.27 17.59 6.97
C ARG A 166 -6.94 17.80 8.32
N ASP A 167 -8.24 18.10 8.25
CA ASP A 167 -9.08 18.22 9.44
C ASP A 167 -9.00 16.97 10.33
N ARG A 168 -9.03 17.19 11.63
CA ARG A 168 -9.02 16.12 12.61
C ARG A 168 -10.31 15.30 12.47
N LYS A 169 -10.16 13.99 12.39
CA LYS A 169 -11.27 13.04 12.41
C LYS A 169 -11.18 12.15 13.63
N VAL A 170 -12.31 11.69 14.11
CA VAL A 170 -12.34 10.65 15.14
C VAL A 170 -11.80 9.35 14.56
N GLU A 171 -10.96 8.65 15.30
CA GLU A 171 -10.22 7.49 14.78
C GLU A 171 -11.14 6.31 14.43
N TYR A 172 -12.27 6.19 15.12
CA TYR A 172 -13.17 5.03 15.06
C TYR A 172 -14.58 5.35 14.52
N GLU A 173 -14.71 6.38 13.69
CA GLU A 173 -15.95 6.67 12.96
C GLU A 173 -15.89 6.23 11.51
#